data_37803bdc5589b8ca760bbd43ff82b59e
#
_entry.id   37803bdc5589b8ca760bbd43ff82b59e
#
_cell.length_a   1.000
_cell.length_b   1.000
_cell.length_c   1.000
_cell.angle_alpha   90.00
_cell.angle_beta   90.00
_cell.angle_gamma   90.00
#
_symmetry.space_group_name_H-M   'P 1'
#
loop_
_entity.id
_entity.type
_entity.pdbx_description
1 polymer ?
#
loop_
_entity_poly.entity_id
_entity_poly.type
_entity_poly.pdbx_seq_one_letter_code
_entity_poly.pdbx_strand_id
1 'polypeptide(L)'
;MTPPNVPPQQFLLNAEPGIRVVVRYRIEDGLTDALGYLVGTTEGACTVRTRTSDVDIPLAMVIAAKEVPPPPPRRQPVRAASD
;
A
#
# COMPACT_ATOMS: atom_id res chain seq x y z
N MET A 1 10.26 -11.68 -2.32
CA MET A 1 11.08 -10.48 -2.11
C MET A 1 11.27 -9.75 -3.41
N THR A 2 11.11 -8.47 -3.39
CA THR A 2 11.24 -7.67 -4.61
C THR A 2 12.70 -7.37 -4.87
N PRO A 3 13.20 -7.69 -6.08
CA PRO A 3 14.57 -7.34 -6.41
C PRO A 3 14.77 -5.82 -6.30
N PRO A 4 15.95 -5.36 -5.90
CA PRO A 4 16.15 -3.94 -5.66
C PRO A 4 16.02 -3.07 -6.89
N ASN A 5 16.14 -3.64 -8.08
CA ASN A 5 16.11 -2.84 -9.29
C ASN A 5 14.78 -2.94 -10.03
N VAL A 6 13.75 -3.49 -9.40
CA VAL A 6 12.43 -3.54 -10.04
C VAL A 6 11.75 -2.19 -9.87
N PRO A 7 11.29 -1.56 -10.95
CA PRO A 7 10.58 -0.31 -10.81
C PRO A 7 9.29 -0.48 -10.00
N PRO A 8 8.88 0.52 -9.26
CA PRO A 8 7.68 0.38 -8.44
C PRO A 8 6.44 0.12 -9.26
N GLN A 9 6.34 0.66 -10.46
CA GLN A 9 5.20 0.38 -11.32
C GLN A 9 5.14 -1.09 -11.68
N GLN A 10 6.29 -1.66 -12.00
CA GLN A 10 6.35 -3.08 -12.34
C GLN A 10 5.99 -3.94 -11.15
N PHE A 11 6.46 -3.57 -9.97
CA PHE A 11 6.11 -4.29 -8.76
C PHE A 11 4.59 -4.30 -8.57
N LEU A 12 3.96 -3.15 -8.73
CA LEU A 12 2.52 -3.05 -8.52
C LEU A 12 1.73 -3.81 -9.57
N LEU A 13 2.18 -3.76 -10.81
CA LEU A 13 1.49 -4.48 -11.88
C LEU A 13 1.55 -5.98 -11.68
N ASN A 14 2.64 -6.47 -11.09
CA ASN A 14 2.81 -7.90 -10.87
C ASN A 14 2.30 -8.38 -9.53
N ALA A 15 1.92 -7.46 -8.65
CA ALA A 15 1.51 -7.83 -7.30
C ALA A 15 0.09 -8.38 -7.31
N GLU A 16 -0.16 -9.31 -6.41
CA GLU A 16 -1.49 -9.86 -6.27
C GLU A 16 -2.35 -8.95 -5.41
N PRO A 17 -3.63 -8.82 -5.75
CA PRO A 17 -4.54 -8.08 -4.88
C PRO A 17 -4.57 -8.73 -3.50
N GLY A 18 -4.72 -7.89 -2.50
CA GLY A 18 -4.83 -8.37 -1.13
C GLY A 18 -3.53 -8.28 -0.34
N ILE A 19 -2.39 -8.08 -0.98
CA ILE A 19 -1.16 -7.90 -0.21
C ILE A 19 -1.13 -6.52 0.42
N ARG A 20 -0.42 -6.42 1.52
CA ARG A 20 -0.27 -5.13 2.19
C ARG A 20 0.93 -4.42 1.62
N VAL A 21 0.74 -3.17 1.22
CA VAL A 21 1.77 -2.41 0.52
C VAL A 21 1.87 -1.02 1.11
N VAL A 22 3.03 -0.41 0.94
CA VAL A 22 3.18 1.03 1.08
C VAL A 22 3.59 1.58 -0.27
N VAL A 23 2.91 2.64 -0.71
CA VAL A 23 3.16 3.26 -2.00
C VAL A 23 3.47 4.72 -1.74
N ARG A 24 4.66 5.15 -2.12
CA ARG A 24 5.03 6.55 -2.05
C ARG A 24 4.80 7.17 -3.42
N TYR A 25 4.06 8.26 -3.45
CA TYR A 25 3.71 8.87 -4.72
C TYR A 25 3.70 10.37 -4.61
N ARG A 26 3.78 11.00 -5.78
CA ARG A 26 3.86 12.44 -5.89
C ARG A 26 2.46 13.03 -5.88
N ILE A 27 2.29 14.08 -5.08
CA ILE A 27 1.07 14.85 -5.09
C ILE A 27 1.44 16.29 -5.41
N GLU A 28 0.43 17.14 -5.52
CA GLU A 28 0.62 18.49 -5.96
C GLU A 28 1.63 19.25 -5.10
N ASP A 29 1.60 19.02 -3.80
CA ASP A 29 2.44 19.77 -2.88
C ASP A 29 3.64 18.98 -2.39
N GLY A 30 3.95 17.83 -2.99
CA GLY A 30 5.09 17.07 -2.54
C GLY A 30 4.86 15.59 -2.67
N LEU A 31 5.22 14.85 -1.65
CA LEU A 31 5.12 13.40 -1.64
C LEU A 31 4.26 12.95 -0.48
N THR A 32 3.60 11.81 -0.66
CA THR A 32 2.84 11.21 0.41
C THR A 32 2.91 9.69 0.26
N ASP A 33 2.48 8.98 1.29
CA ASP A 33 2.47 7.53 1.30
C ASP A 33 1.04 7.03 1.48
N ALA A 34 0.73 5.93 0.81
CA ALA A 34 -0.51 5.19 1.07
C ALA A 34 -0.10 3.84 1.61
N LEU A 35 -0.57 3.51 2.78
CA LEU A 35 -0.30 2.23 3.43
C LEU A 35 -1.61 1.49 3.58
N GLY A 36 -1.68 0.31 3.01
CA GLY A 36 -2.89 -0.47 3.09
C GLY A 36 -2.81 -1.70 2.23
N TYR A 37 -3.97 -2.20 1.84
CA TYR A 37 -4.06 -3.42 1.06
C TYR A 37 -4.32 -3.08 -0.39
N LEU A 38 -3.59 -3.74 -1.27
CA LEU A 38 -3.73 -3.49 -2.70
C LEU A 38 -5.06 -4.08 -3.15
N VAL A 39 -5.93 -3.23 -3.68
CA VAL A 39 -7.20 -3.66 -4.20
C VAL A 39 -7.04 -4.19 -5.62
N GLY A 40 -6.23 -3.49 -6.41
CA GLY A 40 -5.96 -3.90 -7.77
C GLY A 40 -5.09 -2.89 -8.46
N THR A 41 -4.58 -3.28 -9.62
CA THR A 41 -3.73 -2.41 -10.41
C THR A 41 -4.11 -2.58 -11.87
N THR A 42 -4.27 -1.46 -12.54
CA THR A 42 -4.48 -1.43 -13.98
C THR A 42 -3.25 -0.85 -14.64
N GLU A 43 -3.30 -0.69 -15.95
CA GLU A 43 -2.18 -0.12 -16.67
C GLU A 43 -1.87 1.31 -16.23
N GLY A 44 -2.86 2.01 -15.73
CA GLY A 44 -2.68 3.43 -15.42
C GLY A 44 -2.70 3.79 -13.96
N ALA A 45 -3.18 2.91 -13.09
CA ALA A 45 -3.35 3.28 -11.69
C ALA A 45 -3.43 2.05 -10.81
N CYS A 46 -3.14 2.24 -9.55
CA CYS A 46 -3.41 1.22 -8.57
C CYS A 46 -4.34 1.79 -7.50
N THR A 47 -5.05 0.90 -6.82
CA THR A 47 -5.95 1.28 -5.74
C THR A 47 -5.48 0.61 -4.47
N VAL A 48 -5.29 1.40 -3.44
CA VAL A 48 -4.84 0.92 -2.14
C VAL A 48 -5.94 1.24 -1.12
N ARG A 49 -6.38 0.22 -0.41
CA ARG A 49 -7.38 0.40 0.64
C ARG A 49 -6.65 0.70 1.93
N THR A 50 -6.74 1.96 2.34
CA THR A 50 -6.14 2.40 3.59
C THR A 50 -7.16 2.25 4.71
N ARG A 51 -6.80 2.72 5.88
CA ARG A 51 -7.69 2.61 7.03
C ARG A 51 -8.95 3.45 6.86
N THR A 52 -8.89 4.48 6.05
CA THR A 52 -9.99 5.43 5.96
C THR A 52 -10.70 5.40 4.64
N SER A 53 -10.04 4.98 3.56
CA SER A 53 -10.67 5.02 2.25
C SER A 53 -9.81 4.29 1.24
N ASP A 54 -10.38 4.09 0.07
CA ASP A 54 -9.63 3.58 -1.08
C ASP A 54 -9.00 4.77 -1.78
N VAL A 55 -7.71 4.63 -2.10
CA VAL A 55 -6.96 5.68 -2.74
C VAL A 55 -6.51 5.17 -4.11
N ASP A 56 -6.90 5.90 -5.15
CA ASP A 56 -6.47 5.59 -6.52
C ASP A 56 -5.21 6.40 -6.81
N ILE A 57 -4.16 5.71 -7.23
CA ILE A 57 -2.87 6.33 -7.41
C ILE A 57 -2.43 6.12 -8.85
N PRO A 58 -2.26 7.19 -9.63
CA PRO A 58 -1.73 7.04 -10.97
C PRO A 58 -0.33 6.45 -10.91
N LEU A 59 -0.09 5.42 -11.71
CA LEU A 59 1.21 4.77 -11.69
C LEU A 59 2.33 5.73 -12.07
N ALA A 60 2.03 6.70 -12.93
CA ALA A 60 3.02 7.69 -13.32
C ALA A 60 3.51 8.53 -12.14
N MET A 61 2.72 8.60 -11.08
CA MET A 61 3.09 9.39 -9.91
C MET A 61 3.81 8.57 -8.85
N VAL A 62 3.86 7.25 -9.01
CA VAL A 62 4.46 6.39 -7.99
C VAL A 62 5.97 6.50 -8.05
N ILE A 63 6.57 6.75 -6.90
CA ILE A 63 8.03 6.86 -6.79
C ILE A 63 8.61 5.60 -6.18
N ALA A 64 7.91 4.99 -5.23
CA ALA A 64 8.39 3.79 -4.58
C ALA A 64 7.20 2.97 -4.13
N ALA A 65 7.36 1.67 -4.10
CA ALA A 65 6.31 0.77 -3.63
C ALA A 65 6.97 -0.50 -3.14
N LYS A 66 6.44 -1.04 -2.05
CA LYS A 66 6.94 -2.32 -1.58
C LYS A 66 5.86 -3.01 -0.77
N GLU A 67 5.98 -4.31 -0.69
CA GLU A 67 5.14 -5.09 0.18
C GLU A 67 5.63 -4.94 1.60
N VAL A 68 4.71 -4.83 2.54
CA VAL A 68 5.05 -4.77 3.95
C VAL A 68 4.32 -5.89 4.66
N PRO A 69 4.86 -6.40 5.75
CA PRO A 69 4.17 -7.46 6.46
C PRO A 69 2.86 -6.95 7.03
N PRO A 70 1.89 -7.84 7.20
CA PRO A 70 0.66 -7.42 7.87
C PRO A 70 0.99 -6.94 9.27
N PRO A 71 0.15 -6.05 9.82
CA PRO A 71 0.40 -5.57 11.16
C PRO A 71 0.36 -6.74 12.14
N PRO A 72 1.14 -6.67 13.21
CA PRO A 72 1.04 -7.72 14.21
C PRO A 72 -0.36 -7.77 14.77
N PRO A 73 -0.81 -8.94 15.21
CA PRO A 73 -2.12 -9.03 15.82
C PRO A 73 -2.22 -8.02 16.93
N ARG A 74 -3.34 -7.32 16.95
CA ARG A 74 -3.52 -6.34 18.00
C ARG A 74 -3.64 -7.07 19.30
N ARG A 75 -2.79 -6.69 20.24
CA ARG A 75 -2.87 -7.28 21.53
C ARG A 75 -4.14 -6.79 22.20
N GLN A 76 -4.98 -7.70 22.57
CA GLN A 76 -6.19 -7.32 23.26
C GLN A 76 -5.84 -6.82 24.64
N PRO A 77 -6.38 -5.70 25.04
CA PRO A 77 -6.18 -5.28 26.43
C PRO A 77 -6.79 -6.31 27.32
N VAL A 78 -6.04 -6.68 28.28
CA VAL A 78 -6.58 -7.65 29.19
C VAL A 78 -7.86 -7.20 29.76
N ARG A 79 -7.97 -6.06 29.85
CA ARG A 79 -9.08 -5.51 30.22
C ARG A 79 -10.06 -5.56 29.51
N ALA A 80 -9.92 -5.89 29.18
CA ALA A 80 -10.63 -5.77 28.50
C ALA A 80 -11.72 -5.77 28.92
N ALA A 81 -11.58 -5.87 29.31
CA ALA A 81 -12.18 -5.81 29.44
C ALA A 81 -12.76 -5.30 29.94
N SER A 82 -12.76 -5.16 30.30
CA SER A 82 -13.15 -4.77 30.64
C SER A 82 -13.75 -4.34 30.60
N ASP A 83 -14.01 -4.36 30.74
CA ASP A 83 -14.49 -4.02 30.60
C ASP A 83 -14.75 -3.92 30.58
#